data_692ef5aaabaf75dfd3cd042851ac16e7
#
_entry.id   692ef5aaabaf75dfd3cd042851ac16e7
#
_cell.length_a   1.000
_cell.length_b   1.000
_cell.length_c   1.000
_cell.angle_alpha   90.00
_cell.angle_beta   90.00
_cell.angle_gamma   90.00
#
_symmetry.space_group_name_H-M   'P 1'
#
loop_
_entity.id
_entity.type
_entity.pdbx_description
1 polymer ?
#
loop_
_entity_poly.entity_id
_entity_poly.type
_entity_poly.pdbx_seq_one_letter_code
_entity_poly.pdbx_strand_id
1 'polypeptide(L)'
;MLICANFLMAQDDDLLKSLDSASVGDKTMTSATAFKALQVVNMQSTKTPAKKEFYLIVAHRFGNLDNEGENFFDNFLGLDSALTKIGGIYGITDWLSVEASRQTPKLYELGTKYRLVSQSENFPVTIVGRNTVNINTNLKKTTYPNVEFNDKLSYTNQLLLSRKFSDKISLELAGVWVHKNLINETVERKDLAVAALGGRYKLSNRVSVNAEYGYRINTLNNVYDNPASLGLDIDTGGHVFQIVVSNMQSMSDVAYYSGSKSGVFLGFNMYRVF
;
A
#
# COMPACT_ATOMS: atom_id res chain seq x y z
N MET A 1 12.10 -6.34 -48.79
CA MET A 1 11.65 -5.10 -48.16
C MET A 1 11.72 -5.28 -46.68
N LEU A 2 12.92 -5.13 -46.12
CA LEU A 2 13.27 -5.35 -44.72
C LEU A 2 14.31 -4.29 -44.36
N ILE A 3 13.89 -3.07 -44.01
CA ILE A 3 14.73 -2.04 -43.39
C ILE A 3 13.75 -1.09 -42.70
N CYS A 4 13.80 -1.03 -41.37
CA CYS A 4 13.42 0.07 -40.49
C CYS A 4 12.94 -0.45 -39.11
N ALA A 5 13.83 -1.14 -38.40
CA ALA A 5 13.54 -1.50 -36.97
C ALA A 5 14.71 -1.19 -36.03
N ASN A 6 15.76 -0.46 -36.44
CA ASN A 6 16.96 -0.28 -35.60
C ASN A 6 17.24 1.14 -35.12
N PHE A 7 16.30 2.09 -35.23
CA PHE A 7 16.55 3.49 -34.83
C PHE A 7 15.89 3.93 -33.48
N LEU A 8 15.19 3.06 -32.78
CA LEU A 8 14.50 3.42 -31.52
C LEU A 8 15.23 3.01 -30.22
N MET A 9 16.34 2.27 -30.30
CA MET A 9 17.04 1.76 -29.11
C MET A 9 18.21 2.62 -28.62
N ALA A 10 18.73 3.57 -29.45
CA ALA A 10 19.94 4.33 -29.08
C ALA A 10 19.67 5.64 -28.30
N GLN A 11 18.46 6.17 -28.32
CA GLN A 11 18.11 7.41 -27.63
C GLN A 11 17.68 7.16 -26.17
N ASP A 12 17.24 5.95 -25.80
CA ASP A 12 16.81 5.62 -24.45
C ASP A 12 17.98 5.47 -23.48
N ASP A 13 19.14 4.99 -23.92
CA ASP A 13 20.30 4.77 -23.04
C ASP A 13 20.95 6.06 -22.53
N ASP A 14 20.97 7.12 -23.33
CA ASP A 14 21.54 8.42 -22.92
C ASP A 14 20.56 9.20 -22.02
N LEU A 15 19.27 9.11 -22.29
CA LEU A 15 18.23 9.66 -21.40
C LEU A 15 18.20 8.93 -20.06
N LEU A 16 18.37 7.62 -20.06
CA LEU A 16 18.44 6.78 -18.89
C LEU A 16 19.70 7.07 -18.05
N LYS A 17 20.84 7.30 -18.69
CA LYS A 17 22.09 7.71 -18.01
C LYS A 17 22.02 9.13 -17.43
N SER A 18 21.35 10.06 -18.11
CA SER A 18 21.15 11.42 -17.59
C SER A 18 20.20 11.46 -16.39
N LEU A 19 19.19 10.58 -16.35
CA LEU A 19 18.31 10.40 -15.21
C LEU A 19 19.01 9.70 -14.03
N ASP A 20 19.91 8.76 -14.29
CA ASP A 20 20.74 8.13 -13.26
C ASP A 20 21.77 9.12 -12.67
N SER A 21 22.30 10.04 -13.47
CA SER A 21 23.21 11.09 -12.99
C SER A 21 22.50 12.20 -12.20
N ALA A 22 21.23 12.50 -12.52
CA ALA A 22 20.42 13.44 -11.77
C ALA A 22 19.99 12.89 -10.37
N SER A 23 20.01 11.57 -10.19
CA SER A 23 19.69 10.92 -8.91
C SER A 23 20.90 10.84 -7.96
N VAL A 24 22.08 11.28 -8.35
CA VAL A 24 23.34 11.25 -7.56
C VAL A 24 23.54 12.53 -6.73
N GLY A 25 22.58 13.46 -6.73
CA GLY A 25 22.58 14.63 -5.87
C GLY A 25 22.26 14.26 -4.41
N ASP A 26 23.30 14.37 -3.60
CA ASP A 26 23.33 14.33 -2.14
C ASP A 26 23.62 12.97 -1.49
N LYS A 27 24.92 12.66 -1.42
CA LYS A 27 25.49 11.63 -0.54
C LYS A 27 25.70 12.19 0.89
N THR A 28 24.68 12.79 1.47
CA THR A 28 24.58 12.82 2.92
C THR A 28 23.96 11.48 3.35
N MET A 29 24.59 10.80 4.34
CA MET A 29 24.21 9.49 4.87
C MET A 29 22.69 9.29 4.93
N THR A 30 22.08 8.94 3.81
CA THR A 30 20.67 8.58 3.74
C THR A 30 20.52 7.25 4.47
N SER A 31 19.86 7.29 5.62
CA SER A 31 19.43 6.10 6.34
C SER A 31 18.92 5.09 5.32
N ALA A 32 19.48 3.88 5.32
CA ALA A 32 19.18 2.86 4.32
C ALA A 32 17.67 2.55 4.29
N THR A 33 16.94 3.19 3.39
CA THR A 33 15.50 2.94 3.26
C THR A 33 15.29 1.51 2.73
N ALA A 34 14.52 0.72 3.49
CA ALA A 34 14.21 -0.66 3.12
C ALA A 34 13.32 -0.73 1.87
N PHE A 35 12.41 0.24 1.72
CA PHE A 35 11.43 0.30 0.63
C PHE A 35 11.50 1.65 -0.09
N LYS A 36 11.16 1.67 -1.38
CA LYS A 36 11.07 2.89 -2.17
C LYS A 36 9.67 3.50 -2.14
N ALA A 37 8.64 2.66 -2.16
CA ALA A 37 7.25 3.06 -2.08
C ALA A 37 6.81 3.23 -0.61
N LEU A 38 5.71 3.98 -0.40
CA LEU A 38 5.09 4.19 0.91
C LEU A 38 4.38 2.94 1.44
N GLN A 39 4.12 1.97 0.56
CA GLN A 39 3.55 0.66 0.88
C GLN A 39 4.44 -0.45 0.31
N VAL A 40 4.40 -1.64 0.93
CA VAL A 40 4.98 -2.85 0.35
C VAL A 40 4.18 -3.24 -0.89
N VAL A 41 2.89 -3.51 -0.74
CA VAL A 41 1.88 -3.60 -1.81
C VAL A 41 0.60 -2.90 -1.34
N ASN A 42 -0.16 -3.46 -0.40
CA ASN A 42 -1.23 -2.83 0.36
C ASN A 42 -0.79 -2.53 1.80
N MET A 43 0.06 -3.39 2.39
CA MET A 43 0.67 -3.18 3.69
C MET A 43 1.55 -1.93 3.65
N GLN A 44 1.49 -1.11 4.69
CA GLN A 44 2.33 0.08 4.82
C GLN A 44 3.81 -0.31 4.92
N SER A 45 4.70 0.49 4.37
CA SER A 45 6.15 0.31 4.55
C SER A 45 6.71 1.30 5.56
N THR A 46 7.95 1.11 6.03
CA THR A 46 8.63 2.08 6.89
C THR A 46 9.13 3.34 6.16
N LYS A 47 8.88 3.48 4.86
CA LYS A 47 9.18 4.72 4.11
C LYS A 47 8.29 5.85 4.64
N THR A 48 8.93 6.97 5.01
CA THR A 48 8.25 8.23 5.38
C THR A 48 8.75 9.34 4.46
N PRO A 49 7.89 10.31 4.08
CA PRO A 49 8.34 11.52 3.40
C PRO A 49 9.38 12.29 4.23
N ALA A 50 10.30 12.96 3.58
CA ALA A 50 11.16 13.95 4.23
C ALA A 50 10.36 15.23 4.53
N LYS A 51 10.95 16.13 5.31
CA LYS A 51 10.36 17.43 5.63
C LYS A 51 10.04 18.21 4.36
N LYS A 52 8.78 18.66 4.22
CA LYS A 52 8.21 19.39 3.08
C LYS A 52 8.02 18.57 1.81
N GLU A 53 8.34 17.28 1.78
CA GLU A 53 7.96 16.41 0.67
C GLU A 53 6.47 16.09 0.71
N PHE A 54 5.85 16.10 -0.46
CA PHE A 54 4.49 15.66 -0.67
C PHE A 54 4.46 14.47 -1.63
N TYR A 55 3.82 13.39 -1.23
CA TYR A 55 3.54 12.24 -2.10
C TYR A 55 2.07 12.22 -2.48
N LEU A 56 1.78 12.24 -3.77
CA LEU A 56 0.48 11.86 -4.31
C LEU A 56 0.41 10.34 -4.41
N ILE A 57 -0.71 9.78 -3.99
CA ILE A 57 -1.01 8.36 -4.04
C ILE A 57 -2.24 8.17 -4.91
N VAL A 58 -2.12 7.38 -5.97
CA VAL A 58 -3.23 6.90 -6.77
C VAL A 58 -3.14 5.38 -6.82
N ALA A 59 -4.19 4.71 -6.39
CA ALA A 59 -4.26 3.26 -6.43
C ALA A 59 -5.59 2.80 -7.03
N HIS A 60 -5.55 1.70 -7.76
CA HIS A 60 -6.69 1.14 -8.44
C HIS A 60 -6.70 -0.38 -8.28
N ARG A 61 -7.85 -0.94 -7.99
CA ARG A 61 -8.07 -2.39 -7.98
C ARG A 61 -9.29 -2.68 -8.84
N PHE A 62 -9.09 -3.54 -9.82
CA PHE A 62 -10.19 -4.08 -10.64
C PHE A 62 -11.08 -4.99 -9.80
N GLY A 63 -12.20 -5.42 -10.35
CA GLY A 63 -13.09 -6.39 -9.72
C GLY A 63 -12.46 -7.77 -9.66
N ASN A 64 -13.19 -8.71 -9.06
CA ASN A 64 -12.71 -10.08 -8.93
C ASN A 64 -12.60 -10.73 -10.32
N LEU A 65 -11.45 -11.32 -10.62
CA LEU A 65 -11.24 -12.08 -11.86
C LEU A 65 -11.89 -13.47 -11.82
N ASP A 66 -12.13 -13.99 -10.61
CA ASP A 66 -12.73 -15.30 -10.36
C ASP A 66 -14.20 -15.13 -9.97
N ASN A 67 -15.00 -14.63 -10.91
CA ASN A 67 -16.44 -14.55 -10.75
C ASN A 67 -17.09 -15.82 -11.29
N GLU A 68 -17.69 -16.62 -10.40
CA GLU A 68 -18.43 -17.82 -10.79
C GLU A 68 -19.56 -17.45 -11.77
N GLY A 69 -19.51 -18.02 -12.98
CA GLY A 69 -20.55 -17.87 -14.00
C GLY A 69 -20.32 -16.77 -15.04
N GLU A 70 -19.29 -15.96 -14.93
CA GLU A 70 -18.91 -14.97 -15.93
C GLU A 70 -17.72 -15.47 -16.77
N ASN A 71 -17.79 -15.29 -18.09
CA ASN A 71 -16.65 -15.55 -18.97
C ASN A 71 -15.59 -14.47 -18.80
N PHE A 72 -14.33 -14.80 -19.08
CA PHE A 72 -13.22 -13.84 -19.06
C PHE A 72 -13.49 -12.57 -19.88
N PHE A 73 -14.21 -12.70 -21.02
CA PHE A 73 -14.57 -11.57 -21.87
C PHE A 73 -15.71 -10.73 -21.29
N ASP A 74 -16.67 -11.33 -20.59
CA ASP A 74 -17.79 -10.63 -19.95
C ASP A 74 -17.30 -9.84 -18.73
N ASN A 75 -16.35 -10.39 -17.99
CA ASN A 75 -15.74 -9.77 -16.81
C ASN A 75 -14.48 -8.92 -17.14
N PHE A 76 -14.10 -8.79 -18.37
CA PHE A 76 -12.87 -8.16 -18.89
C PHE A 76 -12.02 -7.43 -17.83
N LEU A 77 -11.13 -8.16 -17.14
CA LEU A 77 -10.27 -7.68 -16.05
C LEU A 77 -11.02 -7.08 -14.83
N GLY A 78 -12.33 -7.33 -14.67
CA GLY A 78 -13.13 -6.81 -13.56
C GLY A 78 -13.32 -5.29 -13.59
N LEU A 79 -13.39 -4.68 -14.78
CA LEU A 79 -13.49 -3.21 -14.94
C LEU A 79 -14.73 -2.61 -14.29
N ASP A 80 -15.88 -3.31 -14.33
CA ASP A 80 -17.18 -2.78 -13.87
C ASP A 80 -17.27 -2.62 -12.35
N SER A 81 -16.44 -3.34 -11.60
CA SER A 81 -16.43 -3.33 -10.13
C SER A 81 -15.14 -2.73 -9.54
N ALA A 82 -14.50 -1.82 -10.27
CA ALA A 82 -13.21 -1.29 -9.87
C ALA A 82 -13.30 -0.32 -8.68
N LEU A 83 -12.31 -0.40 -7.79
CA LEU A 83 -12.11 0.56 -6.70
C LEU A 83 -10.92 1.47 -7.00
N THR A 84 -11.07 2.76 -6.70
CA THR A 84 -10.01 3.76 -6.84
C THR A 84 -9.74 4.41 -5.49
N LYS A 85 -8.46 4.58 -5.11
CA LYS A 85 -8.01 5.37 -3.97
C LYS A 85 -7.14 6.51 -4.49
N ILE A 86 -7.44 7.73 -4.03
CA ILE A 86 -6.62 8.93 -4.25
C ILE A 86 -6.30 9.50 -2.89
N GLY A 87 -5.05 9.87 -2.67
CA GLY A 87 -4.62 10.45 -1.41
C GLY A 87 -3.28 11.14 -1.52
N GLY A 88 -2.87 11.71 -0.41
CA GLY A 88 -1.56 12.33 -0.26
C GLY A 88 -1.03 12.17 1.15
N ILE A 89 0.29 12.18 1.25
CA ILE A 89 1.02 12.20 2.51
C ILE A 89 2.05 13.34 2.44
N TYR A 90 2.11 14.15 3.49
CA TYR A 90 3.00 15.31 3.60
C TYR A 90 3.91 15.19 4.80
N GLY A 91 5.21 15.37 4.58
CA GLY A 91 6.23 15.39 5.62
C GLY A 91 6.24 16.72 6.38
N ILE A 92 5.76 16.73 7.61
CA ILE A 92 5.83 17.91 8.51
C ILE A 92 7.26 18.09 9.01
N THR A 93 7.89 16.99 9.39
CA THR A 93 9.30 16.90 9.78
C THR A 93 9.92 15.68 9.10
N ASP A 94 11.22 15.45 9.28
CA ASP A 94 11.88 14.26 8.75
C ASP A 94 11.41 12.94 9.41
N TRP A 95 10.70 13.02 10.52
CA TRP A 95 10.20 11.86 11.26
C TRP A 95 8.68 11.79 11.36
N LEU A 96 7.92 12.89 11.08
CA LEU A 96 6.47 12.96 11.21
C LEU A 96 5.83 13.39 9.89
N SER A 97 4.85 12.65 9.45
CA SER A 97 3.99 12.96 8.30
C SER A 97 2.51 12.81 8.63
N VAL A 98 1.67 13.54 7.89
CA VAL A 98 0.22 13.44 7.93
C VAL A 98 -0.28 13.00 6.57
N GLU A 99 -1.39 12.28 6.56
CA GLU A 99 -1.96 11.73 5.34
C GLU A 99 -3.48 11.88 5.31
N ALA A 100 -4.00 12.01 4.10
CA ALA A 100 -5.42 11.98 3.83
C ALA A 100 -5.66 11.24 2.51
N SER A 101 -6.65 10.37 2.48
CA SER A 101 -7.05 9.68 1.26
C SER A 101 -8.54 9.42 1.21
N ARG A 102 -9.04 9.17 0.00
CA ARG A 102 -10.40 8.75 -0.27
C ARG A 102 -10.39 7.55 -1.20
N GLN A 103 -11.07 6.50 -0.80
CA GLN A 103 -11.32 5.32 -1.63
C GLN A 103 -12.80 5.27 -2.04
N THR A 104 -13.08 4.79 -3.25
CA THR A 104 -14.44 4.41 -3.65
C THR A 104 -14.83 3.09 -2.96
N PRO A 105 -16.10 2.89 -2.58
CA PRO A 105 -17.16 3.90 -2.49
C PRO A 105 -17.09 4.68 -1.16
N LYS A 106 -16.76 5.96 -1.20
CA LYS A 106 -16.94 6.95 -0.11
C LYS A 106 -16.31 6.61 1.25
N LEU A 107 -15.16 5.94 1.25
CA LEU A 107 -14.35 5.70 2.43
C LEU A 107 -13.24 6.75 2.50
N TYR A 108 -13.17 7.50 3.58
CA TYR A 108 -12.13 8.49 3.84
C TYR A 108 -11.18 7.94 4.90
N GLU A 109 -9.90 8.21 4.74
CA GLU A 109 -8.86 7.82 5.69
C GLU A 109 -7.98 9.03 5.99
N LEU A 110 -7.82 9.35 7.26
CA LEU A 110 -6.92 10.37 7.77
C LEU A 110 -5.93 9.70 8.71
N GLY A 111 -4.67 10.10 8.66
CA GLY A 111 -3.68 9.45 9.49
C GLY A 111 -2.41 10.23 9.71
N THR A 112 -1.59 9.67 10.58
CA THR A 112 -0.23 10.11 10.87
C THR A 112 0.71 8.93 10.76
N LYS A 113 1.93 9.19 10.28
CA LYS A 113 3.01 8.21 10.20
C LYS A 113 4.26 8.85 10.77
N TYR A 114 4.91 8.16 11.71
CA TYR A 114 6.03 8.72 12.44
C TYR A 114 7.13 7.69 12.62
N ARG A 115 8.36 8.11 12.31
CA ARG A 115 9.56 7.29 12.44
C ARG A 115 10.15 7.46 13.82
N LEU A 116 10.21 6.36 14.57
CA LEU A 116 10.77 6.31 15.92
C LEU A 116 12.29 6.11 15.87
N VAL A 117 12.75 5.20 15.00
CA VAL A 117 14.17 4.85 14.85
C VAL A 117 14.45 4.56 13.37
N SER A 118 15.64 4.95 12.91
CA SER A 118 16.17 4.60 11.59
C SER A 118 17.23 3.52 11.71
N GLN A 119 17.26 2.59 10.78
CA GLN A 119 18.35 1.63 10.65
C GLN A 119 19.69 2.36 10.48
N SER A 120 20.68 1.97 11.25
CA SER A 120 22.04 2.49 11.23
C SER A 120 23.01 1.37 11.59
N GLU A 121 24.30 1.68 11.65
CA GLU A 121 25.32 0.74 12.12
C GLU A 121 25.08 0.28 13.56
N ASN A 122 24.59 1.19 14.41
CA ASN A 122 24.33 0.91 15.83
C ASN A 122 22.94 0.35 16.11
N PHE A 123 21.99 0.47 15.15
CA PHE A 123 20.63 -0.01 15.34
C PHE A 123 20.14 -0.72 14.06
N PRO A 124 19.89 -2.04 14.12
CA PRO A 124 19.79 -2.86 12.91
C PRO A 124 18.44 -2.77 12.20
N VAL A 125 17.47 -2.02 12.70
CA VAL A 125 16.11 -1.93 12.15
C VAL A 125 15.60 -0.50 12.09
N THR A 126 14.66 -0.23 11.18
CA THR A 126 13.84 0.99 11.19
C THR A 126 12.51 0.69 11.85
N ILE A 127 12.07 1.56 12.78
CA ILE A 127 10.79 1.44 13.48
C ILE A 127 9.93 2.65 13.15
N VAL A 128 8.69 2.38 12.69
CA VAL A 128 7.71 3.41 12.33
C VAL A 128 6.37 3.06 12.95
N GLY A 129 5.76 4.05 13.58
CA GLY A 129 4.37 3.98 14.01
C GLY A 129 3.44 4.64 12.98
N ARG A 130 2.21 4.13 12.86
CA ARG A 130 1.16 4.73 12.05
C ARG A 130 -0.20 4.58 12.70
N ASN A 131 -0.97 5.65 12.71
CA ASN A 131 -2.32 5.67 13.25
C ASN A 131 -3.27 6.28 12.21
N THR A 132 -4.43 5.65 11.99
CA THR A 132 -5.45 6.17 11.08
C THR A 132 -6.83 6.13 11.70
N VAL A 133 -7.65 7.06 11.25
CA VAL A 133 -9.10 7.03 11.39
C VAL A 133 -9.73 6.92 10.00
N ASN A 134 -10.66 5.98 9.85
CA ASN A 134 -11.43 5.77 8.64
C ASN A 134 -12.88 6.19 8.88
N ILE A 135 -13.47 6.87 7.90
CA ILE A 135 -14.85 7.37 7.94
C ILE A 135 -15.60 6.75 6.76
N ASN A 136 -16.52 5.83 7.04
CA ASN A 136 -17.36 5.20 6.04
C ASN A 136 -18.66 6.00 5.83
N THR A 137 -18.66 6.88 4.82
CA THR A 137 -19.83 7.72 4.52
C THR A 137 -20.87 7.03 3.62
N ASN A 138 -20.68 5.74 3.30
CA ASN A 138 -21.75 4.92 2.68
C ASN A 138 -22.85 4.57 3.67
N LEU A 139 -22.55 4.53 4.96
CA LEU A 139 -23.55 4.30 5.99
C LEU A 139 -24.45 5.53 6.11
N LYS A 140 -25.56 5.53 5.39
CA LYS A 140 -26.53 6.62 5.37
C LYS A 140 -27.75 6.29 6.22
N LYS A 141 -28.35 7.28 6.88
CA LYS A 141 -29.60 7.14 7.64
C LYS A 141 -30.78 6.66 6.78
N THR A 142 -30.75 6.93 5.46
CA THR A 142 -31.75 6.42 4.51
C THR A 142 -31.76 4.91 4.39
N THR A 143 -30.60 4.27 4.55
CA THR A 143 -30.43 2.81 4.47
C THR A 143 -30.33 2.18 5.85
N TYR A 144 -29.74 2.89 6.80
CA TYR A 144 -29.52 2.49 8.19
C TYR A 144 -30.09 3.58 9.11
N PRO A 145 -31.40 3.55 9.45
CA PRO A 145 -32.07 4.65 10.16
C PRO A 145 -31.42 5.05 11.51
N ASN A 146 -30.87 4.07 12.21
CA ASN A 146 -30.27 4.25 13.55
C ASN A 146 -28.76 4.52 13.51
N VAL A 147 -28.14 4.65 12.29
CA VAL A 147 -26.69 4.88 12.20
C VAL A 147 -26.33 6.27 12.71
N GLU A 148 -25.40 6.31 13.64
CA GLU A 148 -24.80 7.53 14.17
C GLU A 148 -23.45 7.82 13.51
N PHE A 149 -22.88 9.01 13.77
CA PHE A 149 -21.57 9.34 13.21
C PHE A 149 -20.48 8.42 13.73
N ASN A 150 -20.54 8.05 15.00
CA ASN A 150 -19.58 7.17 15.63
C ASN A 150 -19.52 5.77 14.96
N ASP A 151 -20.66 5.26 14.50
CA ASP A 151 -20.75 3.96 13.80
C ASP A 151 -19.98 3.94 12.48
N LYS A 152 -19.75 5.12 11.88
CA LYS A 152 -19.00 5.26 10.62
C LYS A 152 -17.49 5.23 10.84
N LEU A 153 -17.02 5.29 12.08
CA LEU A 153 -15.61 5.38 12.40
C LEU A 153 -14.99 4.01 12.59
N SER A 154 -13.76 3.87 12.11
CA SER A 154 -12.89 2.73 12.37
C SER A 154 -11.45 3.23 12.48
N TYR A 155 -10.62 2.51 13.17
CA TYR A 155 -9.25 2.94 13.48
C TYR A 155 -8.25 1.84 13.16
N THR A 156 -7.03 2.22 12.77
CA THR A 156 -5.88 1.31 12.78
C THR A 156 -4.72 1.92 13.55
N ASN A 157 -4.03 1.07 14.30
CA ASN A 157 -2.74 1.39 14.89
C ASN A 157 -1.73 0.35 14.43
N GLN A 158 -0.61 0.80 13.90
CA GLN A 158 0.39 -0.07 13.30
C GLN A 158 1.77 0.24 13.86
N LEU A 159 2.53 -0.80 14.16
CA LEU A 159 3.94 -0.74 14.43
C LEU A 159 4.68 -1.53 13.36
N LEU A 160 5.49 -0.84 12.58
CA LEU A 160 6.23 -1.36 11.44
C LEU A 160 7.71 -1.46 11.81
N LEU A 161 8.32 -2.62 11.55
CA LEU A 161 9.72 -2.89 11.78
C LEU A 161 10.34 -3.40 10.50
N SER A 162 11.23 -2.65 9.88
CA SER A 162 11.90 -3.10 8.66
C SER A 162 13.41 -3.18 8.83
N ARG A 163 14.00 -4.04 8.03
CA ARG A 163 15.44 -4.16 7.87
C ARG A 163 15.83 -4.32 6.40
N LYS A 164 16.72 -3.48 5.94
CA LYS A 164 17.46 -3.69 4.70
C LYS A 164 18.66 -4.61 5.01
N PHE A 165 18.56 -5.88 4.60
CA PHE A 165 19.62 -6.86 4.84
C PHE A 165 20.77 -6.73 3.83
N SER A 166 20.45 -6.32 2.61
CA SER A 166 21.40 -6.07 1.54
C SER A 166 20.83 -5.04 0.56
N ASP A 167 21.58 -4.71 -0.49
CA ASP A 167 21.03 -3.85 -1.56
C ASP A 167 19.89 -4.49 -2.34
N LYS A 168 19.75 -5.80 -2.25
CA LYS A 168 18.69 -6.55 -2.95
C LYS A 168 17.52 -6.94 -2.06
N ILE A 169 17.75 -7.19 -0.77
CA ILE A 169 16.74 -7.81 0.12
C ILE A 169 16.39 -6.87 1.26
N SER A 170 15.12 -6.58 1.41
CA SER A 170 14.52 -5.91 2.56
C SER A 170 13.31 -6.70 3.05
N LEU A 171 13.16 -6.78 4.38
CA LEU A 171 12.01 -7.40 5.02
C LEU A 171 11.37 -6.41 6.00
N GLU A 172 10.08 -6.60 6.24
CA GLU A 172 9.29 -5.84 7.18
C GLU A 172 8.31 -6.73 7.93
N LEU A 173 8.23 -6.50 9.24
CA LEU A 173 7.20 -7.06 10.10
C LEU A 173 6.27 -5.93 10.55
N ALA A 174 4.98 -6.18 10.63
CA ALA A 174 4.02 -5.25 11.18
C ALA A 174 3.11 -5.92 12.21
N GLY A 175 2.94 -5.25 13.34
CA GLY A 175 1.83 -5.49 14.24
C GLY A 175 0.73 -4.47 13.95
N VAL A 176 -0.47 -4.94 13.65
CA VAL A 176 -1.62 -4.10 13.30
C VAL A 176 -2.77 -4.40 14.24
N TRP A 177 -3.33 -3.36 14.83
CA TRP A 177 -4.58 -3.40 15.54
C TRP A 177 -5.63 -2.60 14.78
N VAL A 178 -6.77 -3.23 14.50
CA VAL A 178 -7.93 -2.65 13.82
C VAL A 178 -9.09 -2.60 14.79
N HIS A 179 -9.72 -1.43 14.92
CA HIS A 179 -10.96 -1.25 15.66
C HIS A 179 -12.07 -0.75 14.75
N LYS A 180 -13.24 -1.38 14.82
CA LYS A 180 -14.44 -0.99 14.09
C LYS A 180 -15.57 -0.72 15.07
N ASN A 181 -16.19 0.46 14.99
CA ASN A 181 -17.33 0.77 15.85
C ASN A 181 -18.59 -0.01 15.46
N LEU A 182 -18.80 -0.20 14.15
CA LEU A 182 -19.90 -1.00 13.61
C LEU A 182 -19.36 -2.28 12.96
N ILE A 183 -19.86 -3.42 13.40
CA ILE A 183 -19.46 -4.75 12.91
C ILE A 183 -20.69 -5.63 12.69
N ASN A 184 -20.49 -6.71 11.96
CA ASN A 184 -21.38 -7.86 11.99
C ASN A 184 -20.87 -8.84 13.07
N GLU A 185 -21.50 -8.86 14.23
CA GLU A 185 -21.06 -9.65 15.39
C GLU A 185 -21.03 -11.17 15.17
N THR A 186 -21.69 -11.65 14.10
CA THR A 186 -21.67 -13.08 13.77
C THR A 186 -20.37 -13.52 13.09
N VAL A 187 -19.65 -12.60 12.42
CA VAL A 187 -18.47 -12.90 11.59
C VAL A 187 -17.27 -12.00 11.89
N GLU A 188 -17.47 -10.91 12.62
CA GLU A 188 -16.43 -9.92 12.89
C GLU A 188 -16.24 -9.68 14.40
N ARG A 189 -15.05 -9.24 14.76
CA ARG A 189 -14.75 -8.67 16.08
C ARG A 189 -14.55 -7.16 15.95
N LYS A 190 -14.94 -6.41 16.99
CA LYS A 190 -14.63 -4.96 17.06
C LYS A 190 -13.14 -4.70 17.02
N ASP A 191 -12.38 -5.53 17.72
CA ASP A 191 -10.92 -5.45 17.83
C ASP A 191 -10.29 -6.65 17.15
N LEU A 192 -9.48 -6.38 16.13
CA LEU A 192 -8.74 -7.38 15.37
C LEU A 192 -7.24 -7.09 15.47
N ALA A 193 -6.48 -8.09 15.89
CA ALA A 193 -5.03 -8.08 15.86
C ALA A 193 -4.51 -8.85 14.64
N VAL A 194 -3.54 -8.26 13.94
CA VAL A 194 -2.90 -8.86 12.76
C VAL A 194 -1.39 -8.78 12.91
N ALA A 195 -0.70 -9.89 12.62
CA ALA A 195 0.73 -9.92 12.38
C ALA A 195 0.96 -10.01 10.87
N ALA A 196 1.69 -9.05 10.30
CA ALA A 196 1.94 -9.02 8.87
C ALA A 196 3.44 -9.09 8.58
N LEU A 197 3.77 -9.76 7.48
CA LEU A 197 5.12 -9.88 6.93
C LEU A 197 5.13 -9.33 5.52
N GLY A 198 6.09 -8.46 5.23
CA GLY A 198 6.34 -7.92 3.91
C GLY A 198 7.80 -8.12 3.49
N GLY A 199 8.04 -8.25 2.20
CA GLY A 199 9.38 -8.39 1.67
C GLY A 199 9.53 -7.76 0.31
N ARG A 200 10.77 -7.32 0.02
CA ARG A 200 11.16 -6.75 -1.25
C ARG A 200 12.43 -7.42 -1.75
N TYR A 201 12.41 -7.83 -3.01
CA TYR A 201 13.57 -8.28 -3.75
C TYR A 201 13.84 -7.39 -4.96
N LYS A 202 14.99 -6.73 -4.97
CA LYS A 202 15.42 -5.82 -6.04
C LYS A 202 16.00 -6.65 -7.19
N LEU A 203 15.34 -6.63 -8.36
CA LEU A 203 15.79 -7.29 -9.59
C LEU A 203 16.83 -6.45 -10.33
N SER A 204 16.59 -5.13 -10.39
CA SER A 204 17.49 -4.14 -11.01
C SER A 204 17.47 -2.83 -10.23
N ASN A 205 18.17 -1.81 -10.69
CA ASN A 205 18.15 -0.48 -10.04
C ASN A 205 16.75 0.14 -10.02
N ARG A 206 15.89 -0.24 -10.96
CA ARG A 206 14.56 0.33 -11.14
C ARG A 206 13.42 -0.64 -10.90
N VAL A 207 13.68 -1.94 -10.86
CA VAL A 207 12.63 -2.97 -10.76
C VAL A 207 12.82 -3.78 -9.50
N SER A 208 11.75 -3.96 -8.74
CA SER A 208 11.70 -4.88 -7.60
C SER A 208 10.39 -5.63 -7.52
N VAL A 209 10.44 -6.84 -6.97
CA VAL A 209 9.28 -7.65 -6.62
C VAL A 209 9.04 -7.52 -5.13
N ASN A 210 7.79 -7.33 -4.76
CA ASN A 210 7.33 -7.25 -3.38
C ASN A 210 6.30 -8.34 -3.12
N ALA A 211 6.29 -8.86 -1.91
CA ALA A 211 5.27 -9.80 -1.44
C ALA A 211 4.89 -9.44 -0.01
N GLU A 212 3.64 -9.68 0.33
CA GLU A 212 3.14 -9.46 1.69
C GLU A 212 2.06 -10.46 2.08
N TYR A 213 1.97 -10.73 3.37
CA TYR A 213 0.97 -11.60 3.97
C TYR A 213 0.61 -11.09 5.36
N GLY A 214 -0.69 -11.04 5.67
CA GLY A 214 -1.19 -10.67 6.99
C GLY A 214 -1.90 -11.84 7.66
N TYR A 215 -1.44 -12.26 8.83
CA TYR A 215 -2.08 -13.29 9.63
C TYR A 215 -2.99 -12.65 10.69
N ARG A 216 -4.29 -12.90 10.60
CA ARG A 216 -5.30 -12.43 11.55
C ARG A 216 -5.35 -13.33 12.78
N ILE A 217 -4.99 -12.79 13.94
CA ILE A 217 -4.72 -13.58 15.16
C ILE A 217 -6.03 -14.00 15.85
N ASN A 218 -7.00 -13.10 15.96
CA ASN A 218 -8.19 -13.29 16.77
C ASN A 218 -9.49 -13.19 15.94
N THR A 219 -9.59 -13.93 14.83
CA THR A 219 -10.79 -13.98 13.97
C THR A 219 -11.94 -14.74 14.63
N LEU A 220 -13.17 -14.48 14.15
CA LEU A 220 -14.33 -15.33 14.41
C LEU A 220 -14.57 -16.22 13.19
N ASN A 221 -14.73 -17.54 13.46
CA ASN A 221 -15.23 -18.54 12.50
C ASN A 221 -14.47 -18.65 11.15
N ASN A 222 -13.30 -18.06 10.99
CA ASN A 222 -12.51 -18.09 9.74
C ASN A 222 -13.32 -17.80 8.46
N VAL A 223 -14.31 -16.92 8.55
CA VAL A 223 -15.19 -16.57 7.42
C VAL A 223 -14.44 -15.79 6.34
N TYR A 224 -13.41 -15.04 6.76
CA TYR A 224 -12.61 -14.20 5.87
C TYR A 224 -11.18 -14.72 5.78
N ASP A 225 -10.60 -14.66 4.59
CA ASP A 225 -9.24 -15.12 4.34
C ASP A 225 -8.19 -14.11 4.80
N ASN A 226 -7.00 -14.58 5.08
CA ASN A 226 -5.86 -13.76 5.38
C ASN A 226 -5.42 -12.96 4.15
N PRO A 227 -5.16 -11.64 4.27
CA PRO A 227 -4.71 -10.84 3.15
C PRO A 227 -3.33 -11.25 2.66
N ALA A 228 -3.18 -11.34 1.35
CA ALA A 228 -1.93 -11.63 0.67
C ALA A 228 -1.85 -10.83 -0.64
N SER A 229 -0.66 -10.31 -0.97
CA SER A 229 -0.48 -9.56 -2.20
C SER A 229 0.93 -9.72 -2.76
N LEU A 230 1.04 -9.57 -4.08
CA LEU A 230 2.27 -9.48 -4.83
C LEU A 230 2.31 -8.17 -5.60
N GLY A 231 3.47 -7.55 -5.69
CA GLY A 231 3.69 -6.30 -6.40
C GLY A 231 4.96 -6.32 -7.23
N LEU A 232 4.92 -5.68 -8.39
CA LEU A 232 6.08 -5.40 -9.22
C LEU A 232 6.27 -3.88 -9.27
N ASP A 233 7.31 -3.37 -8.62
CA ASP A 233 7.65 -1.95 -8.64
C ASP A 233 8.50 -1.60 -9.84
N ILE A 234 8.19 -0.47 -10.46
CA ILE A 234 8.97 0.19 -11.51
C ILE A 234 9.26 1.62 -11.04
N ASP A 235 10.50 1.89 -10.70
CA ASP A 235 10.98 3.20 -10.22
C ASP A 235 11.53 4.02 -11.38
N THR A 236 10.96 5.19 -11.61
CA THR A 236 11.39 6.13 -12.66
C THR A 236 12.07 7.38 -12.08
N GLY A 237 12.51 7.35 -10.81
CA GLY A 237 13.14 8.46 -10.10
C GLY A 237 12.15 9.34 -9.35
N GLY A 238 11.20 9.98 -10.03
CA GLY A 238 10.15 10.81 -9.39
C GLY A 238 8.83 10.07 -9.15
N HIS A 239 8.69 8.86 -9.71
CA HIS A 239 7.49 8.03 -9.55
C HIS A 239 7.87 6.60 -9.24
N VAL A 240 7.03 5.95 -8.47
CA VAL A 240 7.04 4.49 -8.33
C VAL A 240 5.68 3.98 -8.83
N PHE A 241 5.72 3.21 -9.90
CA PHE A 241 4.58 2.43 -10.39
C PHE A 241 4.67 1.02 -9.84
N GLN A 242 3.55 0.49 -9.37
CA GLN A 242 3.49 -0.87 -8.87
C GLN A 242 2.31 -1.59 -9.52
N ILE A 243 2.59 -2.69 -10.23
CA ILE A 243 1.55 -3.63 -10.69
C ILE A 243 1.25 -4.55 -9.53
N VAL A 244 -0.03 -4.80 -9.26
CA VAL A 244 -0.48 -5.49 -8.06
C VAL A 244 -1.39 -6.67 -8.41
N VAL A 245 -1.13 -7.79 -7.74
CA VAL A 245 -2.06 -8.92 -7.62
C VAL A 245 -2.35 -9.11 -6.13
N SER A 246 -3.62 -9.16 -5.75
CA SER A 246 -4.03 -9.29 -4.35
C SER A 246 -5.23 -10.21 -4.23
N ASN A 247 -5.36 -10.90 -3.09
CA ASN A 247 -6.59 -11.61 -2.77
C ASN A 247 -7.66 -10.71 -2.12
N MET A 248 -7.32 -9.42 -1.88
CA MET A 248 -8.22 -8.41 -1.34
C MET A 248 -8.33 -7.22 -2.29
N GLN A 249 -9.55 -6.75 -2.54
CA GLN A 249 -9.78 -5.59 -3.41
C GLN A 249 -9.53 -4.27 -2.68
N SER A 250 -9.82 -4.19 -1.39
CA SER A 250 -9.74 -2.95 -0.64
C SER A 250 -8.30 -2.48 -0.43
N MET A 251 -8.12 -1.16 -0.53
CA MET A 251 -6.83 -0.46 -0.37
C MET A 251 -6.79 0.39 0.90
N SER A 252 -7.85 0.42 1.71
CA SER A 252 -7.81 1.01 3.05
C SER A 252 -7.32 -0.02 4.05
N ASP A 253 -6.53 0.39 5.03
CA ASP A 253 -5.97 -0.53 6.02
C ASP A 253 -7.05 -1.29 6.78
N VAL A 254 -8.10 -0.59 7.24
CA VAL A 254 -9.21 -1.24 7.96
C VAL A 254 -9.79 -2.37 7.14
N ALA A 255 -10.17 -2.11 5.89
CA ALA A 255 -10.86 -3.11 5.07
C ALA A 255 -9.88 -4.19 4.54
N TYR A 256 -8.62 -3.85 4.28
CA TYR A 256 -7.60 -4.81 3.88
C TYR A 256 -7.36 -5.85 4.97
N TYR A 257 -7.20 -5.42 6.22
CA TYR A 257 -6.93 -6.31 7.34
C TYR A 257 -8.16 -6.94 7.96
N SER A 258 -9.31 -6.23 8.04
CA SER A 258 -10.52 -6.81 8.63
C SER A 258 -11.19 -7.84 7.73
N GLY A 259 -10.89 -7.80 6.46
CA GLY A 259 -11.18 -8.88 5.53
C GLY A 259 -12.49 -8.77 4.79
N SER A 260 -12.52 -9.53 3.73
CA SER A 260 -13.66 -9.89 2.91
C SER A 260 -13.47 -11.33 2.45
N LYS A 261 -14.39 -11.87 1.68
CA LYS A 261 -14.09 -13.09 0.93
C LYS A 261 -12.94 -12.80 -0.01
N SER A 262 -12.00 -13.73 -0.11
CA SER A 262 -10.89 -13.64 -1.04
C SER A 262 -11.37 -13.77 -2.49
N GLY A 263 -10.57 -13.24 -3.38
CA GLY A 263 -10.71 -13.33 -4.81
C GLY A 263 -9.35 -13.13 -5.46
N VAL A 264 -9.32 -12.91 -6.75
CA VAL A 264 -8.11 -12.52 -7.47
C VAL A 264 -8.35 -11.14 -8.07
N PHE A 265 -7.64 -10.16 -7.54
CA PHE A 265 -7.77 -8.75 -7.93
C PHE A 265 -6.46 -8.26 -8.54
N LEU A 266 -6.55 -7.76 -9.77
CA LEU A 266 -5.47 -7.02 -10.40
C LEU A 266 -5.59 -5.54 -10.06
N GLY A 267 -4.49 -4.82 -10.16
CA GLY A 267 -4.50 -3.37 -10.00
C GLY A 267 -3.13 -2.75 -10.11
N PHE A 268 -3.08 -1.47 -9.74
CA PHE A 268 -1.81 -0.75 -9.68
C PHE A 268 -1.82 0.27 -8.55
N ASN A 269 -0.64 0.61 -8.08
CA ASN A 269 -0.37 1.77 -7.25
C ASN A 269 0.57 2.71 -8.00
N MET A 270 0.38 4.01 -7.86
CA MET A 270 1.28 5.05 -8.34
C MET A 270 1.58 6.01 -7.20
N TYR A 271 2.85 6.23 -6.97
CA TYR A 271 3.37 7.21 -6.01
C TYR A 271 4.18 8.25 -6.77
N ARG A 272 3.85 9.51 -6.58
CA ARG A 272 4.62 10.64 -7.14
C ARG A 272 5.06 11.57 -6.02
N VAL A 273 6.35 11.88 -5.98
CA VAL A 273 6.93 12.84 -5.06
C VAL A 273 7.03 14.23 -5.70
N PHE A 274 6.75 15.27 -4.89
CA PHE A 274 6.86 16.69 -5.25
C PHE A 274 7.69 17.44 -4.22
#